data_8a6211bce00e996cff3f15224ded3ba8
#
_entry.id   8a6211bce00e996cff3f15224ded3ba8
#
_cell.length_a   1.000
_cell.length_b   1.000
_cell.length_c   1.000
_cell.angle_alpha   90.00
_cell.angle_beta   90.00
_cell.angle_gamma   90.00
#
_symmetry.space_group_name_H-M   'P 1'
#
loop_
_entity.id
_entity.type
_entity.pdbx_description
1 polymer ?
#
loop_
_entity_poly.entity_id
_entity_poly.type
_entity_poly.pdbx_seq_one_letter_code
_entity_poly.pdbx_strand_id
1 'polypeptide(L)'
;MADKKSATTKDSVAGDTTMVNGNHVAGSEVVESGIDEAGATFLRKAAVGGIMEVEAAKIALKNASDQKIKDFAAKMLADHTQANKELKAFAIAKKVITPDALPAEDQIHLDEMKKMTGASFDKHYIDMMVTDHEKTVALFKEGISNKDSGLKTWATKTLAIIEQHDEMAKKIASGLK
;
A
#
# COMPACT_ATOMS: atom_id res chain seq x y z
N MET A 1 85.89 1.73 -21.55
CA MET A 1 86.30 1.91 -20.15
C MET A 1 85.12 1.61 -19.33
N ALA A 2 85.03 0.42 -18.86
CA ALA A 2 85.42 -0.07 -17.53
C ALA A 2 84.39 0.39 -16.50
N ASP A 3 83.73 -0.30 -15.74
CA ASP A 3 83.89 -1.61 -15.13
C ASP A 3 82.97 -1.67 -13.90
N LYS A 4 82.35 -2.83 -13.73
CA LYS A 4 82.27 -3.60 -12.48
C LYS A 4 81.47 -3.03 -11.32
N LYS A 5 80.74 -3.77 -10.61
CA LYS A 5 80.57 -5.13 -10.08
C LYS A 5 79.45 -5.11 -9.07
N SER A 6 78.56 -6.04 -9.14
CA SER A 6 78.42 -7.26 -8.29
C SER A 6 78.22 -7.00 -6.81
N ALA A 7 77.20 -7.49 -6.18
CA ALA A 7 76.98 -8.82 -5.62
C ALA A 7 75.65 -8.86 -4.84
N THR A 8 74.82 -9.82 -5.15
CA THR A 8 74.41 -11.00 -4.36
C THR A 8 74.09 -10.76 -2.88
N THR A 9 72.84 -11.09 -2.51
CA THR A 9 72.50 -12.28 -1.69
C THR A 9 70.99 -12.39 -1.58
N LYS A 10 70.60 -13.57 -1.96
CA LYS A 10 69.58 -14.51 -1.44
C LYS A 10 68.97 -14.09 -0.09
N ASP A 11 67.61 -14.16 -0.03
CA ASP A 11 66.99 -15.26 0.72
C ASP A 11 65.55 -15.47 0.31
N SER A 12 65.22 -16.75 0.19
CA SER A 12 63.93 -17.32 -0.12
C SER A 12 63.05 -17.30 1.16
N VAL A 13 61.76 -16.99 1.05
CA VAL A 13 60.76 -17.74 1.81
C VAL A 13 59.50 -17.80 0.98
N ALA A 14 59.03 -19.02 0.90
CA ALA A 14 57.84 -19.49 0.21
C ALA A 14 56.54 -19.05 0.86
N GLY A 15 55.51 -19.03 0.05
CA GLY A 15 54.16 -19.49 0.45
C GLY A 15 53.18 -18.39 0.83
N ASP A 16 52.25 -18.09 0.07
CA ASP A 16 50.90 -18.65 0.18
C ASP A 16 50.00 -18.07 -0.91
N THR A 17 49.61 -18.92 -1.83
CA THR A 17 48.57 -18.64 -2.82
C THR A 17 47.21 -18.91 -2.18
N THR A 18 46.60 -17.90 -1.58
CA THR A 18 45.17 -17.95 -1.35
C THR A 18 44.47 -17.17 -2.46
N MET A 19 44.00 -17.92 -3.45
CA MET A 19 42.99 -17.51 -4.38
C MET A 19 41.69 -17.24 -3.59
N VAL A 20 41.44 -16.02 -3.19
CA VAL A 20 40.11 -15.58 -2.76
C VAL A 20 39.33 -15.25 -4.02
N ASN A 21 38.55 -16.24 -4.44
CA ASN A 21 37.55 -16.10 -5.46
C ASN A 21 36.42 -15.19 -4.87
N GLY A 22 36.63 -13.88 -4.90
CA GLY A 22 35.69 -12.87 -4.48
C GLY A 22 34.61 -12.75 -5.53
N ASN A 23 33.60 -13.63 -5.48
CA ASN A 23 32.33 -13.40 -6.13
C ASN A 23 31.67 -12.21 -5.42
N HIS A 24 31.92 -11.00 -5.90
CA HIS A 24 31.22 -9.79 -5.47
C HIS A 24 29.81 -9.86 -6.07
N VAL A 25 28.91 -10.61 -5.42
CA VAL A 25 27.49 -10.42 -5.59
C VAL A 25 27.21 -8.99 -5.14
N ALA A 26 26.88 -8.15 -6.10
CA ALA A 26 26.35 -6.83 -5.83
C ALA A 26 25.23 -6.99 -4.81
N GLY A 27 25.52 -6.64 -3.57
CA GLY A 27 24.52 -6.63 -2.50
C GLY A 27 23.42 -5.67 -2.94
N SER A 28 22.23 -6.20 -3.17
CA SER A 28 21.06 -5.35 -3.16
C SER A 28 21.07 -4.65 -1.80
N GLU A 29 21.29 -3.35 -1.80
CA GLU A 29 21.10 -2.55 -0.59
C GLU A 29 19.67 -2.81 -0.12
N VAL A 30 19.54 -3.59 0.94
CA VAL A 30 18.27 -3.73 1.65
C VAL A 30 18.06 -2.37 2.29
N VAL A 31 17.23 -1.56 1.64
CA VAL A 31 16.82 -0.26 2.21
C VAL A 31 16.02 -0.60 3.46
N GLU A 32 16.67 -0.46 4.62
CA GLU A 32 16.04 -0.74 5.90
C GLU A 32 14.83 0.20 6.05
N SER A 33 13.64 -0.38 6.07
CA SER A 33 12.40 0.39 6.25
C SER A 33 12.39 0.98 7.66
N GLY A 34 11.93 2.21 7.77
CA GLY A 34 11.80 2.88 9.08
C GLY A 34 10.61 2.36 9.91
N ILE A 35 10.05 1.20 9.56
CA ILE A 35 8.90 0.56 10.21
C ILE A 35 9.04 -0.96 10.09
N ASP A 36 8.45 -1.73 11.02
CA ASP A 36 8.47 -3.19 10.97
C ASP A 36 7.64 -3.75 9.78
N GLU A 37 7.87 -5.03 9.45
CA GLU A 37 7.19 -5.67 8.31
C GLU A 37 5.67 -5.73 8.47
N ALA A 38 5.16 -5.80 9.69
CA ALA A 38 3.72 -5.74 9.96
C ALA A 38 3.15 -4.38 9.55
N GLY A 39 3.83 -3.29 9.91
CA GLY A 39 3.46 -1.95 9.50
C GLY A 39 3.61 -1.72 8.00
N ALA A 40 4.67 -2.24 7.38
CA ALA A 40 4.86 -2.15 5.94
C ALA A 40 3.77 -2.91 5.17
N THR A 41 3.39 -4.10 5.64
CA THR A 41 2.31 -4.90 5.07
C THR A 41 0.95 -4.21 5.22
N PHE A 42 0.68 -3.63 6.39
CA PHE A 42 -0.52 -2.81 6.61
C PHE A 42 -0.61 -1.66 5.60
N LEU A 43 0.48 -0.89 5.43
CA LEU A 43 0.50 0.24 4.50
C LEU A 43 0.24 -0.19 3.05
N ARG A 44 0.79 -1.34 2.61
CA ARG A 44 0.55 -1.87 1.25
C ARG A 44 -0.92 -2.27 1.06
N LYS A 45 -1.52 -2.98 2.03
CA LYS A 45 -2.93 -3.36 1.98
C LYS A 45 -3.86 -2.15 2.00
N ALA A 46 -3.59 -1.19 2.89
CA ALA A 46 -4.37 0.04 2.97
C ALA A 46 -4.27 0.88 1.69
N ALA A 47 -3.12 0.89 1.01
CA ALA A 47 -2.95 1.56 -0.28
C ALA A 47 -3.83 0.95 -1.37
N VAL A 48 -3.85 -0.38 -1.50
CA VAL A 48 -4.71 -1.08 -2.48
C VAL A 48 -6.18 -0.79 -2.20
N GLY A 49 -6.63 -0.96 -0.96
CA GLY A 49 -8.02 -0.65 -0.57
C GLY A 49 -8.40 0.78 -0.86
N GLY A 50 -7.54 1.74 -0.51
CA GLY A 50 -7.80 3.15 -0.76
C GLY A 50 -7.88 3.51 -2.24
N ILE A 51 -7.08 2.87 -3.12
CA ILE A 51 -7.19 3.04 -4.57
C ILE A 51 -8.54 2.48 -5.06
N MET A 52 -8.91 1.28 -4.60
CA MET A 52 -10.18 0.63 -4.94
C MET A 52 -11.37 1.53 -4.60
N GLU A 53 -11.41 2.09 -3.40
CA GLU A 53 -12.50 2.95 -2.94
C GLU A 53 -12.62 4.24 -3.77
N VAL A 54 -11.50 4.85 -4.14
CA VAL A 54 -11.49 6.05 -5.00
C VAL A 54 -12.04 5.73 -6.40
N GLU A 55 -11.60 4.62 -7.01
CA GLU A 55 -12.05 4.25 -8.35
C GLU A 55 -13.52 3.79 -8.35
N ALA A 56 -13.95 3.01 -7.36
CA ALA A 56 -15.35 2.61 -7.19
C ALA A 56 -16.28 3.83 -6.99
N ALA A 57 -15.86 4.80 -6.18
CA ALA A 57 -16.62 6.03 -5.97
C ALA A 57 -16.78 6.85 -7.25
N LYS A 58 -15.74 6.94 -8.10
CA LYS A 58 -15.82 7.60 -9.41
C LYS A 58 -16.82 6.94 -10.33
N ILE A 59 -16.91 5.60 -10.30
CA ILE A 59 -17.89 4.85 -11.07
C ILE A 59 -19.29 5.12 -10.51
N ALA A 60 -19.47 5.10 -9.20
CA ALA A 60 -20.75 5.32 -8.55
C ALA A 60 -21.32 6.72 -8.86
N LEU A 61 -20.50 7.75 -8.89
CA LEU A 61 -20.93 9.11 -9.27
C LEU A 61 -21.52 9.17 -10.69
N LYS A 62 -21.11 8.26 -11.59
CA LYS A 62 -21.61 8.21 -12.98
C LYS A 62 -22.79 7.28 -13.15
N ASN A 63 -22.75 6.11 -12.52
CA ASN A 63 -23.62 4.97 -12.83
C ASN A 63 -24.78 4.80 -11.84
N ALA A 64 -24.68 5.35 -10.64
CA ALA A 64 -25.75 5.25 -9.65
C ALA A 64 -27.00 6.02 -10.07
N SER A 65 -28.15 5.50 -9.69
CA SER A 65 -29.46 6.14 -9.87
C SER A 65 -29.98 6.79 -8.60
N ASP A 66 -29.70 6.22 -7.44
CA ASP A 66 -30.11 6.75 -6.13
C ASP A 66 -29.21 7.91 -5.71
N GLN A 67 -29.84 9.03 -5.33
CA GLN A 67 -29.11 10.22 -4.92
C GLN A 67 -28.29 9.99 -3.62
N LYS A 68 -28.77 9.15 -2.69
CA LYS A 68 -28.02 8.83 -1.47
C LYS A 68 -26.73 8.08 -1.78
N ILE A 69 -26.75 7.20 -2.81
CA ILE A 69 -25.55 6.52 -3.29
C ILE A 69 -24.56 7.52 -3.88
N LYS A 70 -25.02 8.47 -4.68
CA LYS A 70 -24.16 9.52 -5.24
C LYS A 70 -23.56 10.41 -4.15
N ASP A 71 -24.35 10.81 -3.16
CA ASP A 71 -23.87 11.64 -2.05
C ASP A 71 -22.82 10.88 -1.21
N PHE A 72 -23.07 9.60 -0.94
CA PHE A 72 -22.12 8.73 -0.27
C PHE A 72 -20.83 8.57 -1.10
N ALA A 73 -20.95 8.30 -2.39
CA ALA A 73 -19.80 8.17 -3.29
C ALA A 73 -18.96 9.47 -3.36
N ALA A 74 -19.60 10.63 -3.34
CA ALA A 74 -18.88 11.91 -3.30
C ALA A 74 -18.05 12.06 -2.02
N LYS A 75 -18.62 11.68 -0.88
CA LYS A 75 -17.90 11.64 0.40
C LYS A 75 -16.76 10.65 0.39
N MET A 76 -17.01 9.42 -0.09
CA MET A 76 -15.99 8.38 -0.26
C MET A 76 -14.81 8.87 -1.10
N LEU A 77 -15.10 9.49 -2.24
CA LEU A 77 -14.08 10.04 -3.13
C LEU A 77 -13.20 11.08 -2.43
N ALA A 78 -13.82 12.01 -1.71
CA ALA A 78 -13.10 13.07 -1.01
C ALA A 78 -12.21 12.53 0.11
N ASP A 79 -12.78 11.73 1.00
CA ASP A 79 -12.10 11.24 2.20
C ASP A 79 -10.98 10.24 1.86
N HIS A 80 -11.24 9.30 0.93
CA HIS A 80 -10.23 8.32 0.51
C HIS A 80 -9.11 8.94 -0.34
N THR A 81 -9.40 9.97 -1.15
CA THR A 81 -8.36 10.72 -1.84
C THR A 81 -7.41 11.38 -0.86
N GLN A 82 -7.93 11.99 0.19
CA GLN A 82 -7.12 12.62 1.23
C GLN A 82 -6.33 11.57 2.03
N ALA A 83 -6.98 10.48 2.45
CA ALA A 83 -6.32 9.40 3.19
C ALA A 83 -5.19 8.75 2.38
N ASN A 84 -5.39 8.50 1.09
CA ASN A 84 -4.37 7.95 0.19
C ASN A 84 -3.17 8.89 0.05
N LYS A 85 -3.39 10.19 -0.02
CA LYS A 85 -2.30 11.18 -0.05
C LYS A 85 -1.49 11.16 1.25
N GLU A 86 -2.15 11.10 2.40
CA GLU A 86 -1.50 11.01 3.70
C GLU A 86 -0.72 9.70 3.85
N LEU A 87 -1.33 8.56 3.46
CA LEU A 87 -0.68 7.25 3.45
C LEU A 87 0.58 7.25 2.60
N LYS A 88 0.49 7.75 1.37
CA LYS A 88 1.64 7.78 0.45
C LYS A 88 2.79 8.61 1.01
N ALA A 89 2.50 9.78 1.59
CA ALA A 89 3.51 10.62 2.24
C ALA A 89 4.15 9.90 3.44
N PHE A 90 3.34 9.23 4.26
CA PHE A 90 3.82 8.46 5.39
C PHE A 90 4.69 7.27 4.96
N ALA A 91 4.24 6.50 3.96
CA ALA A 91 4.99 5.37 3.42
C ALA A 91 6.36 5.79 2.88
N ILE A 92 6.43 6.89 2.14
CA ILE A 92 7.69 7.45 1.64
C ILE A 92 8.62 7.81 2.81
N ALA A 93 8.12 8.48 3.84
CA ALA A 93 8.89 8.84 5.02
C ALA A 93 9.45 7.61 5.76
N LYS A 94 8.71 6.49 5.71
CA LYS A 94 9.11 5.20 6.29
C LYS A 94 9.89 4.31 5.32
N LYS A 95 10.19 4.77 4.11
CA LYS A 95 10.87 4.01 3.04
C LYS A 95 10.12 2.72 2.67
N VAL A 96 8.80 2.75 2.73
CA VAL A 96 7.92 1.65 2.32
C VAL A 96 7.41 1.91 0.90
N ILE A 97 7.64 0.97 0.00
CA ILE A 97 7.06 0.99 -1.33
C ILE A 97 5.63 0.46 -1.24
N THR A 98 4.66 1.27 -1.65
CA THR A 98 3.25 0.92 -1.74
C THR A 98 2.83 0.79 -3.21
N PRO A 99 1.82 -0.06 -3.52
CA PRO A 99 1.26 -0.13 -4.87
C PRO A 99 0.69 1.23 -5.32
N ASP A 100 0.91 1.56 -6.59
CA ASP A 100 0.31 2.73 -7.25
C ASP A 100 -0.87 2.33 -8.17
N ALA A 101 -1.14 1.02 -8.30
CA ALA A 101 -2.20 0.47 -9.12
C ALA A 101 -2.86 -0.72 -8.43
N LEU A 102 -4.07 -1.05 -8.85
CA LEU A 102 -4.81 -2.21 -8.35
C LEU A 102 -4.24 -3.52 -8.91
N PRO A 103 -4.33 -4.62 -8.14
CA PRO A 103 -4.20 -5.96 -8.66
C PRO A 103 -5.17 -6.22 -9.83
N ALA A 104 -4.81 -7.15 -10.73
CA ALA A 104 -5.60 -7.42 -11.91
C ALA A 104 -7.04 -7.88 -11.59
N GLU A 105 -7.22 -8.64 -10.52
CA GLU A 105 -8.54 -9.10 -10.05
C GLU A 105 -9.44 -7.93 -9.61
N ASP A 106 -8.91 -6.97 -8.88
CA ASP A 106 -9.63 -5.78 -8.45
C ASP A 106 -9.97 -4.88 -9.65
N GLN A 107 -9.06 -4.78 -10.62
CA GLN A 107 -9.32 -4.04 -11.86
C GLN A 107 -10.45 -4.68 -12.68
N ILE A 108 -10.48 -6.02 -12.79
CA ILE A 108 -11.57 -6.76 -13.45
C ILE A 108 -12.90 -6.45 -12.77
N HIS A 109 -12.94 -6.46 -11.44
CA HIS A 109 -14.15 -6.14 -10.68
C HIS A 109 -14.66 -4.72 -10.99
N LEU A 110 -13.79 -3.72 -11.01
CA LEU A 110 -14.16 -2.36 -11.40
C LEU A 110 -14.67 -2.27 -12.85
N ASP A 111 -14.08 -3.04 -13.76
CA ASP A 111 -14.49 -3.07 -15.17
C ASP A 111 -15.89 -3.72 -15.35
N GLU A 112 -16.24 -4.65 -14.49
CA GLU A 112 -17.60 -5.19 -14.42
C GLU A 112 -18.58 -4.15 -13.84
N MET A 113 -18.22 -3.47 -12.78
CA MET A 113 -19.03 -2.40 -12.20
C MET A 113 -19.33 -1.28 -13.20
N LYS A 114 -18.37 -0.92 -14.06
CA LYS A 114 -18.56 0.09 -15.13
C LYS A 114 -19.67 -0.26 -16.11
N LYS A 115 -20.01 -1.54 -16.27
CA LYS A 115 -21.06 -2.02 -17.16
C LYS A 115 -22.46 -2.00 -16.51
N MET A 116 -22.53 -1.87 -15.19
CA MET A 116 -23.77 -1.82 -14.43
C MET A 116 -24.28 -0.39 -14.35
N THR A 117 -25.60 -0.22 -14.27
CA THR A 117 -26.27 1.08 -14.11
C THR A 117 -27.57 0.94 -13.32
N GLY A 118 -28.10 2.04 -12.80
CA GLY A 118 -29.40 2.06 -12.15
C GLY A 118 -29.44 1.28 -10.84
N ALA A 119 -30.60 0.75 -10.49
CA ALA A 119 -30.83 0.06 -9.22
C ALA A 119 -29.92 -1.17 -9.00
N SER A 120 -29.55 -1.88 -10.07
CA SER A 120 -28.63 -3.01 -9.97
C SER A 120 -27.22 -2.56 -9.59
N PHE A 121 -26.76 -1.43 -10.14
CA PHE A 121 -25.52 -0.80 -9.72
C PHE A 121 -25.59 -0.34 -8.27
N ASP A 122 -26.67 0.38 -7.91
CA ASP A 122 -26.86 0.94 -6.57
C ASP A 122 -26.73 -0.15 -5.50
N LYS A 123 -27.44 -1.27 -5.71
CA LYS A 123 -27.37 -2.41 -4.79
C LYS A 123 -25.98 -3.02 -4.73
N HIS A 124 -25.37 -3.30 -5.88
CA HIS A 124 -24.03 -3.89 -5.94
C HIS A 124 -22.99 -3.01 -5.24
N TYR A 125 -23.00 -1.71 -5.54
CA TYR A 125 -22.05 -0.76 -4.95
C TYR A 125 -22.19 -0.70 -3.43
N ILE A 126 -23.42 -0.58 -2.90
CA ILE A 126 -23.59 -0.43 -1.45
C ILE A 126 -23.30 -1.72 -0.69
N ASP A 127 -23.64 -2.90 -1.25
CA ASP A 127 -23.30 -4.18 -0.64
C ASP A 127 -21.77 -4.39 -0.60
N MET A 128 -21.07 -3.98 -1.65
CA MET A 128 -19.61 -3.98 -1.69
C MET A 128 -19.05 -3.03 -0.63
N MET A 129 -19.55 -1.80 -0.52
CA MET A 129 -19.11 -0.83 0.48
C MET A 129 -19.26 -1.36 1.91
N VAL A 130 -20.39 -2.00 2.25
CA VAL A 130 -20.56 -2.62 3.58
C VAL A 130 -19.49 -3.69 3.82
N THR A 131 -19.34 -4.60 2.87
CA THR A 131 -18.40 -5.73 3.01
C THR A 131 -16.95 -5.26 3.13
N ASP A 132 -16.55 -4.29 2.31
CA ASP A 132 -15.16 -3.86 2.25
C ASP A 132 -14.81 -2.94 3.41
N HIS A 133 -15.76 -2.12 3.90
CA HIS A 133 -15.53 -1.32 5.12
C HIS A 133 -15.41 -2.19 6.37
N GLU A 134 -16.18 -3.27 6.50
CA GLU A 134 -16.02 -4.23 7.61
C GLU A 134 -14.61 -4.84 7.63
N LYS A 135 -14.07 -5.25 6.46
CA LYS A 135 -12.70 -5.76 6.34
C LYS A 135 -11.67 -4.68 6.65
N THR A 136 -11.93 -3.46 6.16
CA THR A 136 -11.01 -2.33 6.33
C THR A 136 -10.96 -1.88 7.79
N VAL A 137 -12.10 -1.86 8.50
CA VAL A 137 -12.14 -1.64 9.96
C VAL A 137 -11.27 -2.65 10.70
N ALA A 138 -11.37 -3.94 10.35
CA ALA A 138 -10.53 -4.98 10.95
C ALA A 138 -9.04 -4.75 10.66
N LEU A 139 -8.68 -4.43 9.42
CA LEU A 139 -7.30 -4.12 9.02
C LEU A 139 -6.75 -2.91 9.79
N PHE A 140 -7.52 -1.85 9.94
CA PHE A 140 -7.07 -0.65 10.65
C PHE A 140 -6.93 -0.87 12.16
N LYS A 141 -7.73 -1.76 12.77
CA LYS A 141 -7.53 -2.19 14.16
C LYS A 141 -6.20 -2.92 14.36
N GLU A 142 -5.73 -3.66 13.36
CA GLU A 142 -4.36 -4.19 13.38
C GLU A 142 -3.33 -3.06 13.29
N GLY A 143 -3.54 -2.09 12.39
CA GLY A 143 -2.64 -0.93 12.20
C GLY A 143 -2.47 -0.08 13.47
N ILE A 144 -3.53 0.16 14.24
CA ILE A 144 -3.45 0.91 15.50
C ILE A 144 -2.68 0.17 16.61
N SER A 145 -2.48 -1.13 16.46
CA SER A 145 -1.71 -1.96 17.39
C SER A 145 -0.21 -1.96 17.07
N ASN A 146 0.22 -1.33 15.97
CA ASN A 146 1.62 -1.27 15.56
C ASN A 146 2.46 -0.47 16.57
N LYS A 147 3.75 -0.81 16.65
CA LYS A 147 4.71 -0.15 17.57
C LYS A 147 5.10 1.26 17.11
N ASP A 148 5.02 1.54 15.81
CA ASP A 148 5.31 2.86 15.27
C ASP A 148 4.22 3.86 15.67
N SER A 149 4.59 4.87 16.45
CA SER A 149 3.65 5.87 16.98
C SER A 149 3.01 6.73 15.87
N GLY A 150 3.73 7.00 14.79
CA GLY A 150 3.23 7.75 13.64
C GLY A 150 2.16 6.95 12.90
N LEU A 151 2.42 5.66 12.63
CA LEU A 151 1.46 4.76 12.03
C LEU A 151 0.21 4.63 12.90
N LYS A 152 0.40 4.39 14.18
CA LYS A 152 -0.70 4.30 15.14
C LYS A 152 -1.59 5.55 15.12
N THR A 153 -0.98 6.74 15.15
CA THR A 153 -1.71 8.02 15.13
C THR A 153 -2.50 8.18 13.84
N TRP A 154 -1.86 7.95 12.69
CA TRP A 154 -2.53 8.05 11.39
C TRP A 154 -3.66 7.02 11.26
N ALA A 155 -3.40 5.76 11.59
CA ALA A 155 -4.38 4.69 11.52
C ALA A 155 -5.59 4.95 12.44
N THR A 156 -5.38 5.47 13.65
CA THR A 156 -6.47 5.82 14.59
C THR A 156 -7.36 6.93 14.01
N LYS A 157 -6.76 8.00 13.46
CA LYS A 157 -7.52 9.08 12.81
C LYS A 157 -8.33 8.57 11.63
N THR A 158 -7.71 7.76 10.79
CA THR A 158 -8.35 7.24 9.57
C THR A 158 -9.42 6.21 9.90
N LEU A 159 -9.22 5.35 10.91
CA LEU A 159 -10.22 4.38 11.37
C LEU A 159 -11.55 5.05 11.74
N ALA A 160 -11.51 6.19 12.44
CA ALA A 160 -12.73 6.90 12.80
C ALA A 160 -13.56 7.34 11.57
N ILE A 161 -12.89 7.69 10.46
CA ILE A 161 -13.55 8.05 9.20
C ILE A 161 -14.13 6.79 8.54
N ILE A 162 -13.36 5.68 8.53
CA ILE A 162 -13.79 4.41 7.95
C ILE A 162 -15.01 3.84 8.68
N GLU A 163 -15.05 3.91 10.01
CA GLU A 163 -16.19 3.48 10.82
C GLU A 163 -17.44 4.32 10.51
N GLN A 164 -17.30 5.64 10.27
CA GLN A 164 -18.42 6.48 9.82
C GLN A 164 -18.92 6.06 8.44
N HIS A 165 -18.03 5.72 7.52
CA HIS A 165 -18.42 5.22 6.20
C HIS A 165 -19.17 3.90 6.29
N ASP A 166 -18.70 2.97 7.12
CA ASP A 166 -19.35 1.67 7.37
C ASP A 166 -20.78 1.85 7.89
N GLU A 167 -20.97 2.70 8.90
CA GLU A 167 -22.30 3.03 9.43
C GLU A 167 -23.22 3.66 8.36
N MET A 168 -22.67 4.58 7.55
CA MET A 168 -23.44 5.20 6.46
C MET A 168 -23.83 4.18 5.40
N ALA A 169 -22.89 3.30 4.98
CA ALA A 169 -23.14 2.25 4.00
C ALA A 169 -24.25 1.30 4.50
N LYS A 170 -24.17 0.82 5.73
CA LYS A 170 -25.19 -0.03 6.37
C LYS A 170 -26.55 0.64 6.41
N LYS A 171 -26.60 1.93 6.76
CA LYS A 171 -27.86 2.69 6.79
C LYS A 171 -28.47 2.83 5.39
N ILE A 172 -27.67 3.09 4.37
CA ILE A 172 -28.14 3.18 2.98
C ILE A 172 -28.61 1.81 2.50
N ALA A 173 -27.83 0.74 2.73
CA ALA A 173 -28.18 -0.63 2.35
C ALA A 173 -29.52 -1.07 2.95
N SER A 174 -29.79 -0.75 4.20
CA SER A 174 -31.07 -1.07 4.86
C SER A 174 -32.27 -0.30 4.29
N GLY A 175 -32.04 0.81 3.62
CA GLY A 175 -33.07 1.66 3.02
C GLY A 175 -33.29 1.48 1.53
N LEU A 176 -32.43 0.71 0.85
CA LEU A 176 -32.63 0.32 -0.54
C LEU A 176 -33.64 -0.82 -0.60
N LYS A 177 -34.73 -0.62 -1.33
CA LYS A 177 -35.78 -1.62 -1.55
C LYS A 177 -35.54 -2.38 -2.85
#